data_5f00168c6f5543d9c5b401f02e2777c5
#
_entry.id   5f00168c6f5543d9c5b401f02e2777c5
#
_cell.length_a   1.000
_cell.length_b   1.000
_cell.length_c   1.000
_cell.angle_alpha   90.00
_cell.angle_beta   90.00
_cell.angle_gamma   90.00
#
_symmetry.space_group_name_H-M   'P 1'
#
loop_
_entity.id
_entity.type
_entity.pdbx_description
1 polymer ?
#
loop_
_entity_poly.entity_id
_entity_poly.type
_entity_poly.pdbx_seq_one_letter_code
_entity_poly.pdbx_strand_id
1 'polypeptide(L)'
;VCHGISTELPVHLDHCSITPGDHVDFIKRLLAIFIQAAGQSVQDEMRSSKRRKRSSSSRSAGSQAHSPKARTASGKENKVWDVRALGLPPFQYAPNPDGDADPGEVVWTWVSYEDDPSQGKDRPVVVLARMPEGLVVAQLTSKDHRKDAEQEAHWGRYWFPIGTGAWDSQGRPSQVRLDRLLIVDPADVRREGATVDHSTYNAVCDALRAHWNA
;
A
#
# COMPACT_ATOMS: atom_id res chain seq x y z
N VAL A 1 -15.92 -57.73 -32.22
CA VAL A 1 -17.07 -57.04 -31.66
C VAL A 1 -16.66 -56.49 -30.31
N CYS A 2 -16.19 -55.25 -30.26
CA CYS A 2 -15.95 -54.54 -28.99
C CYS A 2 -16.59 -53.13 -29.10
N HIS A 3 -17.58 -52.90 -28.29
CA HIS A 3 -18.29 -51.62 -28.15
C HIS A 3 -17.47 -50.66 -27.32
N GLY A 4 -17.07 -49.54 -27.94
CA GLY A 4 -16.49 -48.40 -27.20
C GLY A 4 -17.62 -47.55 -26.64
N ILE A 5 -17.56 -47.27 -25.32
CA ILE A 5 -18.44 -46.33 -24.64
C ILE A 5 -17.64 -45.04 -24.47
N SER A 6 -17.98 -44.01 -25.25
CA SER A 6 -17.51 -42.64 -25.03
C SER A 6 -18.37 -42.01 -23.92
N THR A 7 -17.75 -41.67 -22.83
CA THR A 7 -18.39 -40.89 -21.76
C THR A 7 -17.91 -39.44 -21.91
N GLU A 8 -18.73 -38.60 -22.53
CA GLU A 8 -18.58 -37.15 -22.51
C GLU A 8 -19.02 -36.60 -21.15
N LEU A 9 -18.12 -35.92 -20.47
CA LEU A 9 -18.43 -35.15 -19.26
C LEU A 9 -18.88 -33.74 -19.69
N PRO A 10 -20.00 -33.22 -19.18
CA PRO A 10 -20.41 -31.86 -19.46
C PRO A 10 -19.52 -30.88 -18.63
N VAL A 11 -18.82 -30.00 -19.31
CA VAL A 11 -18.16 -28.84 -18.71
C VAL A 11 -19.24 -27.82 -18.35
N HIS A 12 -19.59 -27.77 -17.07
CA HIS A 12 -20.48 -26.75 -16.53
C HIS A 12 -19.62 -25.49 -16.27
N LEU A 13 -19.71 -24.52 -17.17
CA LEU A 13 -19.19 -23.18 -16.98
C LEU A 13 -20.17 -22.41 -16.09
N ASP A 14 -19.96 -22.47 -14.78
CA ASP A 14 -20.66 -21.58 -13.85
C ASP A 14 -20.17 -20.15 -14.07
N HIS A 15 -20.99 -19.37 -14.75
CA HIS A 15 -20.88 -17.93 -14.81
C HIS A 15 -21.19 -17.39 -13.41
N CYS A 16 -20.15 -17.15 -12.63
CA CYS A 16 -20.26 -16.46 -11.35
C CYS A 16 -20.59 -14.99 -11.63
N SER A 17 -21.86 -14.67 -11.66
CA SER A 17 -22.36 -13.29 -11.71
C SER A 17 -22.18 -12.69 -10.33
N ILE A 18 -21.20 -11.79 -10.20
CA ILE A 18 -20.96 -10.99 -8.98
C ILE A 18 -22.15 -10.04 -8.81
N THR A 19 -22.92 -10.23 -7.75
CA THR A 19 -24.07 -9.37 -7.43
C THR A 19 -23.61 -8.10 -6.70
N PRO A 20 -24.32 -6.96 -6.83
CA PRO A 20 -23.96 -5.69 -6.19
C PRO A 20 -23.86 -5.72 -4.65
N GLY A 21 -24.33 -6.80 -4.01
CA GLY A 21 -24.25 -7.00 -2.56
C GLY A 21 -22.87 -7.42 -2.03
N ASP A 22 -22.04 -8.04 -2.87
CA ASP A 22 -20.77 -8.61 -2.44
C ASP A 22 -19.71 -7.54 -2.07
N HIS A 23 -19.82 -6.35 -2.67
CA HIS A 23 -18.91 -5.22 -2.38
C HIS A 23 -19.08 -4.65 -0.96
N VAL A 24 -20.31 -4.63 -0.44
CA VAL A 24 -20.58 -4.10 0.92
C VAL A 24 -20.04 -5.06 1.98
N ASP A 25 -20.11 -6.34 1.74
CA ASP A 25 -19.57 -7.36 2.65
C ASP A 25 -18.04 -7.43 2.60
N PHE A 26 -17.43 -7.14 1.45
CA PHE A 26 -15.99 -7.00 1.32
C PHE A 26 -15.46 -5.83 2.17
N ILE A 27 -16.09 -4.66 2.08
CA ILE A 27 -15.70 -3.48 2.90
C ILE A 27 -15.88 -3.79 4.39
N LYS A 28 -16.95 -4.46 4.79
CA LYS A 28 -17.18 -4.87 6.18
C LYS A 28 -16.14 -5.86 6.69
N ARG A 29 -15.70 -6.82 5.86
CA ARG A 29 -14.65 -7.79 6.18
C ARG A 29 -13.30 -7.09 6.33
N LEU A 30 -12.95 -6.14 5.47
CA LEU A 30 -11.74 -5.33 5.61
C LEU A 30 -11.74 -4.49 6.89
N LEU A 31 -12.88 -3.89 7.25
CA LEU A 31 -13.02 -3.15 8.52
C LEU A 31 -12.90 -4.07 9.75
N ALA A 32 -13.43 -5.29 9.68
CA ALA A 32 -13.34 -6.26 10.79
C ALA A 32 -11.90 -6.70 11.07
N ILE A 33 -11.09 -6.89 10.01
CA ILE A 33 -9.65 -7.21 10.14
C ILE A 33 -8.91 -6.05 10.83
N PHE A 34 -9.26 -4.81 10.51
CA PHE A 34 -8.62 -3.63 11.09
C PHE A 34 -8.93 -3.44 12.58
N ILE A 35 -10.16 -3.73 13.01
CA ILE A 35 -10.57 -3.61 14.44
C ILE A 35 -9.78 -4.61 15.29
N GLN A 36 -9.45 -5.78 14.75
CA GLN A 36 -8.70 -6.82 15.47
C GLN A 36 -7.20 -6.47 15.60
N ALA A 37 -6.61 -5.81 14.60
CA ALA A 37 -5.22 -5.37 14.62
C ALA A 37 -5.00 -4.11 15.48
N ALA A 38 -5.94 -3.16 15.51
CA ALA A 38 -5.82 -1.93 16.28
C ALA A 38 -6.01 -2.13 17.79
N GLY A 39 -6.63 -3.23 18.23
CA GLY A 39 -6.88 -3.52 19.64
C GLY A 39 -5.65 -3.85 20.47
N GLN A 40 -4.53 -4.21 19.86
CA GLN A 40 -3.31 -4.61 20.58
C GLN A 40 -2.30 -3.48 20.77
N SER A 41 -2.27 -2.46 19.94
CA SER A 41 -1.29 -1.37 20.02
C SER A 41 -1.62 -0.27 21.04
N VAL A 42 -2.87 -0.14 21.46
CA VAL A 42 -3.29 0.95 22.38
C VAL A 42 -2.89 0.68 23.84
N GLN A 43 -2.60 -0.56 24.22
CA GLN A 43 -2.25 -0.89 25.61
C GLN A 43 -0.78 -0.65 25.97
N ASP A 44 0.13 -0.62 24.99
CA ASP A 44 1.56 -0.42 25.25
C ASP A 44 1.98 1.06 25.34
N GLU A 45 1.28 1.97 24.68
CA GLU A 45 1.61 3.41 24.74
C GLU A 45 1.24 4.09 26.07
N MET A 46 0.26 3.57 26.81
CA MET A 46 -0.10 4.15 28.11
C MET A 46 0.92 3.84 29.23
N ARG A 47 1.83 2.91 29.03
CA ARG A 47 2.87 2.58 30.03
C ARG A 47 4.17 3.38 29.89
N SER A 48 4.47 3.96 28.75
CA SER A 48 5.77 4.64 28.52
C SER A 48 5.75 6.15 28.84
N SER A 49 4.59 6.79 28.89
CA SER A 49 4.50 8.26 29.06
C SER A 49 4.69 8.76 30.50
N LYS A 50 4.81 7.86 31.50
CA LYS A 50 4.93 8.27 32.91
C LYS A 50 6.35 8.41 33.45
N ARG A 51 7.40 8.18 32.62
CA ARG A 51 8.80 8.11 33.11
C ARG A 51 9.77 9.18 32.58
N ARG A 52 9.35 10.15 31.74
CA ARG A 52 10.24 11.18 31.22
C ARG A 52 9.77 12.59 31.49
N LYS A 53 9.78 12.96 32.77
CA LYS A 53 9.79 14.37 33.17
C LYS A 53 10.93 14.58 34.17
N ARG A 54 12.14 14.74 33.70
CA ARG A 54 13.27 15.43 34.34
C ARG A 54 14.54 15.31 33.47
N SER A 55 14.91 16.37 32.85
CA SER A 55 16.16 17.11 33.00
C SER A 55 16.37 18.04 31.82
N SER A 56 16.66 19.22 32.20
CA SER A 56 16.82 20.45 31.43
C SER A 56 18.22 20.57 30.82
N SER A 57 18.24 21.39 29.80
CA SER A 57 19.24 22.40 29.46
C SER A 57 20.48 22.00 28.65
N SER A 58 20.60 22.75 27.56
CA SER A 58 21.74 23.35 26.91
C SER A 58 22.56 22.52 25.92
N ARG A 59 22.57 22.85 24.67
CA ARG A 59 23.49 23.71 23.92
C ARG A 59 23.24 23.56 22.41
N SER A 60 23.05 24.69 21.78
CA SER A 60 23.08 24.93 20.37
C SER A 60 24.40 24.50 19.73
N ALA A 61 24.32 23.64 18.71
CA ALA A 61 25.35 23.55 17.68
C ALA A 61 24.59 23.39 16.35
N GLY A 62 24.74 24.39 15.49
CA GLY A 62 24.14 24.42 14.18
C GLY A 62 24.66 23.29 13.30
N SER A 63 23.80 22.38 12.95
CA SER A 63 23.97 21.52 11.79
C SER A 63 23.14 22.10 10.65
N GLN A 64 23.87 22.66 9.69
CA GLN A 64 23.29 22.99 8.39
C GLN A 64 22.81 21.68 7.73
N ALA A 65 21.51 21.45 7.83
CA ALA A 65 20.86 20.41 7.04
C ALA A 65 21.01 20.81 5.56
N HIS A 66 21.88 20.10 4.85
CA HIS A 66 21.86 20.10 3.40
C HIS A 66 20.55 19.48 2.96
N SER A 67 19.58 20.31 2.60
CA SER A 67 18.41 19.88 1.86
C SER A 67 18.87 19.26 0.55
N PRO A 68 18.62 17.99 0.27
CA PRO A 68 18.89 17.43 -1.03
C PRO A 68 17.99 18.15 -2.04
N LYS A 69 18.62 18.79 -3.01
CA LYS A 69 18.00 19.50 -4.13
C LYS A 69 17.02 18.53 -4.78
N ALA A 70 15.70 18.81 -4.64
CA ALA A 70 14.64 18.06 -5.27
C ALA A 70 14.97 17.90 -6.77
N ARG A 71 15.35 16.69 -7.17
CA ARG A 71 15.32 16.32 -8.58
C ARG A 71 13.83 16.22 -8.91
N THR A 72 13.32 17.21 -9.61
CA THR A 72 12.01 17.10 -10.25
C THR A 72 12.10 15.95 -11.23
N ALA A 73 11.56 14.81 -10.84
CA ALA A 73 11.30 13.69 -11.74
C ALA A 73 10.26 14.20 -12.73
N SER A 74 10.74 14.62 -13.90
CA SER A 74 9.92 15.19 -14.95
C SER A 74 9.14 14.08 -15.63
N GLY A 75 7.81 14.09 -15.50
CA GLY A 75 6.90 13.64 -16.54
C GLY A 75 6.99 12.18 -17.04
N LYS A 76 7.65 11.26 -16.32
CA LYS A 76 7.71 9.86 -16.72
C LYS A 76 6.45 9.14 -16.23
N GLU A 77 5.68 8.59 -17.15
CA GLU A 77 4.55 7.74 -16.84
C GLU A 77 5.01 6.51 -16.04
N ASN A 78 4.32 6.21 -14.92
CA ASN A 78 4.58 4.99 -14.18
C ASN A 78 3.98 3.79 -14.92
N LYS A 79 4.75 2.71 -15.03
CA LYS A 79 4.22 1.44 -15.48
C LYS A 79 3.28 0.88 -14.40
N VAL A 80 2.14 0.32 -14.83
CA VAL A 80 1.23 -0.40 -13.95
C VAL A 80 1.64 -1.86 -13.89
N TRP A 81 1.67 -2.43 -12.69
CA TRP A 81 1.77 -3.87 -12.49
C TRP A 81 0.43 -4.51 -12.79
N ASP A 82 0.33 -5.23 -13.90
CA ASP A 82 -0.92 -5.89 -14.31
C ASP A 82 -1.16 -7.15 -13.47
N VAL A 83 -1.90 -6.99 -12.38
CA VAL A 83 -2.22 -8.11 -11.47
C VAL A 83 -3.06 -9.17 -12.16
N ARG A 84 -3.90 -8.82 -13.13
CA ARG A 84 -4.73 -9.79 -13.85
C ARG A 84 -3.90 -10.71 -14.76
N ALA A 85 -2.87 -10.17 -15.37
CA ALA A 85 -1.98 -10.93 -16.24
C ALA A 85 -0.86 -11.65 -15.48
N LEU A 86 -0.30 -11.02 -14.45
CA LEU A 86 0.91 -11.48 -13.76
C LEU A 86 0.65 -12.08 -12.37
N GLY A 87 -0.56 -11.91 -11.82
CA GLY A 87 -0.86 -12.20 -10.43
C GLY A 87 -0.32 -11.11 -9.49
N LEU A 88 -0.57 -11.29 -8.20
CA LEU A 88 0.03 -10.44 -7.18
C LEU A 88 1.55 -10.66 -7.11
N PRO A 89 2.33 -9.61 -6.82
CA PRO A 89 3.77 -9.76 -6.68
C PRO A 89 4.12 -10.66 -5.48
N PRO A 90 5.29 -11.31 -5.47
CA PRO A 90 5.75 -12.08 -4.33
C PRO A 90 6.05 -11.13 -3.16
N PHE A 91 5.10 -10.94 -2.27
CA PHE A 91 5.26 -10.07 -1.11
C PHE A 91 6.40 -10.55 -0.22
N GLN A 92 7.30 -9.62 0.13
CA GLN A 92 8.43 -9.87 1.01
C GLN A 92 8.53 -8.70 1.99
N TYR A 93 8.69 -9.00 3.27
CA TYR A 93 8.95 -7.98 4.28
C TYR A 93 10.43 -8.04 4.66
N ALA A 94 11.20 -7.10 4.17
CA ALA A 94 12.64 -7.02 4.39
C ALA A 94 13.13 -5.57 4.42
N PRO A 95 12.56 -4.71 5.29
CA PRO A 95 13.02 -3.32 5.38
C PRO A 95 14.45 -3.28 5.91
N ASN A 96 15.32 -2.48 5.29
CA ASN A 96 16.71 -2.33 5.68
C ASN A 96 17.14 -0.86 5.59
N PRO A 97 17.63 -0.24 6.69
CA PRO A 97 18.01 1.17 6.71
C PRO A 97 19.37 1.44 6.05
N ASP A 98 19.63 0.88 4.87
CA ASP A 98 20.93 0.98 4.17
C ASP A 98 21.01 2.10 3.12
N GLY A 99 19.91 2.72 2.76
CA GLY A 99 19.86 3.76 1.75
C GLY A 99 19.09 3.36 0.50
N ASP A 100 18.80 2.09 0.31
CA ASP A 100 17.95 1.58 -0.76
C ASP A 100 16.47 1.49 -0.32
N ALA A 101 15.57 1.44 -1.26
CA ALA A 101 14.15 1.28 -0.97
C ALA A 101 13.80 -0.21 -0.92
N ASP A 102 13.36 -0.70 0.23
CA ASP A 102 13.11 -2.11 0.45
C ASP A 102 11.64 -2.43 0.74
N PRO A 103 11.19 -3.68 0.48
CA PRO A 103 9.83 -4.11 0.81
C PRO A 103 9.52 -3.95 2.29
N GLY A 104 8.42 -3.26 2.61
CA GLY A 104 8.06 -2.87 3.97
C GLY A 104 8.43 -1.42 4.32
N GLU A 105 8.99 -0.69 3.38
CA GLU A 105 9.26 0.75 3.56
C GLU A 105 8.26 1.62 2.82
N VAL A 106 7.99 2.80 3.37
CA VAL A 106 7.30 3.89 2.68
C VAL A 106 8.34 4.84 2.12
N VAL A 107 8.27 5.11 0.84
CA VAL A 107 9.17 6.00 0.12
C VAL A 107 8.38 7.01 -0.68
N TRP A 108 9.04 8.08 -1.14
CA TRP A 108 8.39 9.07 -1.99
C TRP A 108 8.87 8.92 -3.42
N THR A 109 7.91 8.96 -4.34
CA THR A 109 8.19 8.92 -5.76
C THR A 109 7.15 9.71 -6.55
N TRP A 110 7.49 10.04 -7.79
CA TRP A 110 6.54 10.60 -8.72
C TRP A 110 5.46 9.56 -9.07
N VAL A 111 4.19 9.94 -8.95
CA VAL A 111 3.04 9.13 -9.35
C VAL A 111 2.24 9.91 -10.39
N SER A 112 2.20 9.36 -11.62
CA SER A 112 1.43 9.91 -12.72
C SER A 112 -0.07 9.80 -12.48
N TYR A 113 -0.83 10.78 -12.97
CA TYR A 113 -2.29 10.72 -12.93
C TYR A 113 -2.80 9.68 -13.93
N GLU A 114 -3.98 9.13 -13.67
CA GLU A 114 -4.57 8.09 -14.52
C GLU A 114 -5.22 8.69 -15.79
N ASP A 115 -5.78 9.87 -15.65
CA ASP A 115 -6.44 10.64 -16.71
C ASP A 115 -5.45 11.39 -17.59
N ASP A 116 -4.29 11.78 -17.08
CA ASP A 116 -3.22 12.42 -17.82
C ASP A 116 -1.86 11.96 -17.32
N PRO A 117 -1.30 10.87 -17.87
CA PRO A 117 -0.01 10.32 -17.44
C PRO A 117 1.19 11.26 -17.64
N SER A 118 1.06 12.32 -18.44
CA SER A 118 2.09 13.34 -18.59
C SER A 118 2.22 14.23 -17.35
N GLN A 119 1.19 14.22 -16.50
CA GLN A 119 1.12 14.93 -15.25
C GLN A 119 1.14 13.95 -14.06
N GLY A 120 1.44 14.46 -12.90
CA GLY A 120 1.47 13.67 -11.68
C GLY A 120 1.97 14.51 -10.52
N LYS A 121 2.27 13.87 -9.44
CA LYS A 121 2.95 14.51 -8.30
C LYS A 121 3.68 13.49 -7.44
N ASP A 122 4.60 13.97 -6.63
CA ASP A 122 5.24 13.17 -5.61
C ASP A 122 4.22 12.68 -4.58
N ARG A 123 4.25 11.38 -4.34
CA ARG A 123 3.38 10.73 -3.35
C ARG A 123 4.16 9.72 -2.53
N PRO A 124 3.77 9.51 -1.27
CA PRO A 124 4.26 8.36 -0.54
C PRO A 124 3.67 7.09 -1.14
N VAL A 125 4.51 6.06 -1.21
CA VAL A 125 4.13 4.71 -1.66
C VAL A 125 4.74 3.69 -0.72
N VAL A 126 4.04 2.59 -0.46
CA VAL A 126 4.61 1.44 0.25
C VAL A 126 5.22 0.48 -0.76
N VAL A 127 6.44 0.05 -0.51
CA VAL A 127 7.13 -0.95 -1.31
C VAL A 127 6.61 -2.33 -0.91
N LEU A 128 6.08 -3.08 -1.88
CA LEU A 128 5.48 -4.39 -1.69
C LEU A 128 6.42 -5.54 -2.08
N ALA A 129 7.20 -5.34 -3.13
CA ALA A 129 8.14 -6.34 -3.64
C ALA A 129 9.23 -5.67 -4.47
N ARG A 130 10.38 -6.35 -4.57
CA ARG A 130 11.46 -6.02 -5.49
C ARG A 130 11.43 -7.04 -6.64
N MET A 131 11.30 -6.55 -7.86
CA MET A 131 11.25 -7.34 -9.09
C MET A 131 12.38 -6.94 -10.03
N PRO A 132 12.75 -7.75 -11.02
CA PRO A 132 13.75 -7.37 -12.01
C PRO A 132 13.41 -6.05 -12.75
N GLU A 133 12.13 -5.77 -12.93
CA GLU A 133 11.63 -4.57 -13.62
C GLU A 133 11.63 -3.32 -12.75
N GLY A 134 11.83 -3.46 -11.43
CA GLY A 134 11.80 -2.37 -10.46
C GLY A 134 11.06 -2.74 -9.18
N LEU A 135 10.68 -1.74 -8.43
CA LEU A 135 9.90 -1.89 -7.19
C LEU A 135 8.41 -1.92 -7.51
N VAL A 136 7.70 -2.94 -7.04
CA VAL A 136 6.24 -2.94 -7.07
C VAL A 136 5.74 -2.23 -5.82
N VAL A 137 4.95 -1.17 -6.03
CA VAL A 137 4.53 -0.27 -4.96
C VAL A 137 3.03 0.00 -5.01
N ALA A 138 2.44 0.33 -3.85
CA ALA A 138 1.07 0.82 -3.73
C ALA A 138 1.07 2.26 -3.18
N GLN A 139 0.25 3.13 -3.80
CA GLN A 139 0.14 4.54 -3.44
C GLN A 139 -0.50 4.72 -2.06
N LEU A 140 0.02 5.67 -1.27
CA LEU A 140 -0.59 6.12 -0.03
C LEU A 140 -1.28 7.48 -0.20
N THR A 141 -2.26 7.72 0.65
CA THR A 141 -2.92 9.03 0.82
C THR A 141 -3.26 9.27 2.27
N SER A 142 -3.18 10.54 2.72
CA SER A 142 -3.71 10.99 4.01
C SER A 142 -5.11 11.61 3.89
N LYS A 143 -5.70 11.64 2.69
CA LYS A 143 -7.10 12.02 2.50
C LYS A 143 -7.98 10.86 2.99
N ASP A 144 -9.00 11.19 3.81
CA ASP A 144 -9.94 10.18 4.29
C ASP A 144 -10.98 9.85 3.20
N HIS A 145 -10.81 8.70 2.54
CA HIS A 145 -11.72 8.19 1.52
C HIS A 145 -12.84 7.30 2.07
N ARG A 146 -12.92 7.10 3.41
CA ARG A 146 -14.00 6.29 4.02
C ARG A 146 -15.37 6.95 3.91
N LYS A 147 -15.41 8.28 3.89
CA LYS A 147 -16.65 9.04 3.73
C LYS A 147 -17.23 8.94 2.33
N ASP A 148 -16.36 8.76 1.34
CA ASP A 148 -16.70 8.71 -0.08
C ASP A 148 -16.48 7.30 -0.65
N ALA A 149 -16.42 6.26 0.23
CA ALA A 149 -16.01 4.90 -0.16
C ALA A 149 -16.88 4.29 -1.28
N GLU A 150 -18.19 4.54 -1.25
CA GLU A 150 -19.09 4.07 -2.31
C GLU A 150 -18.83 4.78 -3.64
N GLN A 151 -18.54 6.09 -3.61
CA GLN A 151 -18.21 6.85 -4.80
C GLN A 151 -16.82 6.46 -5.34
N GLU A 152 -15.84 6.26 -4.48
CA GLU A 152 -14.52 5.77 -4.87
C GLU A 152 -14.61 4.37 -5.50
N ALA A 153 -15.39 3.46 -4.90
CA ALA A 153 -15.65 2.13 -5.44
C ALA A 153 -16.37 2.16 -6.81
N HIS A 154 -17.30 3.11 -7.02
CA HIS A 154 -17.93 3.33 -8.32
C HIS A 154 -16.91 3.69 -9.42
N TRP A 155 -15.82 4.35 -9.06
CA TRP A 155 -14.70 4.66 -9.94
C TRP A 155 -13.61 3.58 -9.93
N GLY A 156 -13.86 2.41 -9.32
CA GLY A 156 -12.91 1.31 -9.21
C GLY A 156 -11.75 1.58 -8.27
N ARG A 157 -11.85 2.55 -7.35
CA ARG A 157 -10.80 2.91 -6.41
C ARG A 157 -11.08 2.35 -5.03
N TYR A 158 -10.14 1.60 -4.49
CA TYR A 158 -10.27 0.93 -3.21
C TYR A 158 -9.11 1.31 -2.30
N TRP A 159 -9.45 1.72 -1.07
CA TRP A 159 -8.51 2.25 -0.09
C TRP A 159 -8.54 1.45 1.20
N PHE A 160 -7.38 1.00 1.65
CA PHE A 160 -7.21 0.26 2.90
C PHE A 160 -6.51 1.13 3.95
N PRO A 161 -7.09 1.36 5.14
CA PRO A 161 -6.50 2.18 6.19
C PRO A 161 -5.31 1.46 6.84
N ILE A 162 -4.20 2.19 7.05
CA ILE A 162 -2.98 1.68 7.69
C ILE A 162 -2.58 2.47 8.94
N GLY A 163 -3.45 3.39 9.41
CA GLY A 163 -3.15 4.20 10.58
C GLY A 163 -2.14 5.31 10.31
N THR A 164 -1.44 5.71 11.36
CA THR A 164 -0.43 6.78 11.36
C THR A 164 0.97 6.19 11.44
N GLY A 165 1.96 6.90 10.88
CA GLY A 165 3.35 6.47 10.97
C GLY A 165 4.31 7.62 10.68
N ALA A 166 5.61 7.36 10.80
CA ALA A 166 6.65 8.36 10.60
C ALA A 166 6.79 8.81 9.13
N TRP A 167 6.07 8.19 8.20
CA TRP A 167 5.99 8.61 6.79
C TRP A 167 5.15 9.88 6.57
N ASP A 168 4.33 10.28 7.55
CA ASP A 168 3.59 11.55 7.52
C ASP A 168 4.03 12.42 8.70
N SER A 169 4.76 13.50 8.43
CA SER A 169 5.29 14.42 9.44
C SER A 169 4.21 15.10 10.29
N GLN A 170 2.95 15.11 9.82
CA GLN A 170 1.80 15.63 10.54
C GLN A 170 1.06 14.55 11.34
N GLY A 171 1.50 13.29 11.28
CA GLY A 171 0.87 12.18 11.98
C GLY A 171 -0.57 11.89 11.54
N ARG A 172 -0.91 12.20 10.29
CA ARG A 172 -2.27 11.95 9.77
C ARG A 172 -2.45 10.47 9.44
N PRO A 173 -3.66 9.92 9.69
CA PRO A 173 -3.97 8.58 9.23
C PRO A 173 -3.81 8.46 7.72
N SER A 174 -3.23 7.37 7.28
CA SER A 174 -2.98 7.07 5.88
C SER A 174 -3.78 5.86 5.40
N GLN A 175 -4.01 5.80 4.10
CA GLN A 175 -4.67 4.69 3.42
C GLN A 175 -3.82 4.27 2.22
N VAL A 176 -3.80 2.95 1.95
CA VAL A 176 -3.14 2.34 0.79
C VAL A 176 -4.17 2.05 -0.30
N ARG A 177 -3.81 2.35 -1.54
CA ARG A 177 -4.62 2.04 -2.71
C ARG A 177 -4.43 0.59 -3.12
N LEU A 178 -5.52 -0.17 -3.26
CA LEU A 178 -5.49 -1.60 -3.57
C LEU A 178 -5.66 -1.93 -5.05
N ASP A 179 -6.40 -1.13 -5.79
CA ASP A 179 -6.81 -1.40 -7.19
C ASP A 179 -5.71 -1.11 -8.21
N ARG A 180 -4.65 -0.41 -7.82
CA ARG A 180 -3.58 0.00 -8.74
C ARG A 180 -2.21 -0.15 -8.11
N LEU A 181 -1.44 -1.12 -8.59
CA LEU A 181 -0.02 -1.29 -8.24
C LEU A 181 0.85 -0.68 -9.35
N LEU A 182 1.97 -0.08 -8.97
CA LEU A 182 2.88 0.59 -9.88
C LEU A 182 4.25 -0.09 -9.85
N ILE A 183 4.96 -0.01 -10.98
CA ILE A 183 6.38 -0.35 -11.07
C ILE A 183 7.16 0.96 -11.06
N VAL A 184 8.08 1.09 -10.13
CA VAL A 184 8.94 2.27 -9.95
C VAL A 184 10.40 1.87 -10.05
N ASP A 185 11.17 2.65 -10.81
CA ASP A 185 12.61 2.49 -10.86
C ASP A 185 13.20 2.91 -9.50
N PRO A 186 14.04 2.07 -8.86
CA PRO A 186 14.70 2.46 -7.61
C PRO A 186 15.44 3.81 -7.68
N ALA A 187 15.95 4.18 -8.86
CA ALA A 187 16.62 5.46 -9.07
C ALA A 187 15.68 6.68 -9.02
N ASP A 188 14.38 6.49 -9.24
CA ASP A 188 13.36 7.53 -9.19
C ASP A 188 12.75 7.70 -7.77
N VAL A 189 13.19 6.89 -6.81
CA VAL A 189 12.70 6.92 -5.43
C VAL A 189 13.47 7.94 -4.60
N ARG A 190 12.74 8.75 -3.84
CA ARG A 190 13.30 9.59 -2.77
C ARG A 190 13.02 8.91 -1.43
N ARG A 191 14.08 8.61 -0.75
CA ARG A 191 14.00 7.93 0.53
C ARG A 191 13.86 8.94 1.68
N GLU A 192 12.66 9.35 1.96
CA GLU A 192 12.30 10.18 3.11
C GLU A 192 11.21 9.50 3.95
N GLY A 193 11.12 8.18 3.83
CA GLY A 193 10.06 7.41 4.42
C GLY A 193 10.44 6.74 5.72
N ALA A 194 9.57 5.90 6.17
CA ALA A 194 9.70 5.11 7.37
C ALA A 194 9.33 3.67 7.10
N THR A 195 9.83 2.77 7.91
CA THR A 195 9.41 1.38 7.90
C THR A 195 7.98 1.27 8.39
N VAL A 196 7.16 0.53 7.66
CA VAL A 196 5.84 0.06 8.13
C VAL A 196 6.09 -1.14 9.04
N ASP A 197 5.39 -1.24 10.17
CA ASP A 197 5.52 -2.44 11.01
C ASP A 197 5.01 -3.69 10.27
N HIS A 198 5.56 -4.85 10.66
CA HIS A 198 5.30 -6.13 9.98
C HIS A 198 3.81 -6.51 9.97
N SER A 199 3.09 -6.19 11.04
CA SER A 199 1.65 -6.49 11.15
C SER A 199 0.83 -5.65 10.17
N THR A 200 1.12 -4.37 10.06
CA THR A 200 0.49 -3.46 9.10
C THR A 200 0.83 -3.85 7.66
N TYR A 201 2.09 -4.21 7.38
CA TYR A 201 2.48 -4.70 6.06
C TYR A 201 1.70 -5.96 5.66
N ASN A 202 1.61 -6.94 6.56
CA ASN A 202 0.83 -8.16 6.32
C ASN A 202 -0.66 -7.86 6.09
N ALA A 203 -1.25 -6.94 6.86
CA ALA A 203 -2.63 -6.52 6.66
C ALA A 203 -2.86 -5.88 5.28
N VAL A 204 -1.91 -5.09 4.76
CA VAL A 204 -1.95 -4.57 3.39
C VAL A 204 -1.89 -5.70 2.37
N CYS A 205 -0.99 -6.68 2.55
CA CYS A 205 -0.87 -7.84 1.66
C CYS A 205 -2.16 -8.67 1.64
N ASP A 206 -2.78 -8.88 2.80
CA ASP A 206 -4.04 -9.63 2.92
C ASP A 206 -5.21 -8.87 2.27
N ALA A 207 -5.25 -7.54 2.44
CA ALA A 207 -6.22 -6.70 1.75
C ALA A 207 -6.07 -6.74 0.22
N LEU A 208 -4.83 -6.74 -0.28
CA LEU A 208 -4.55 -6.91 -1.72
C LEU A 208 -4.99 -8.29 -2.22
N ARG A 209 -4.69 -9.37 -1.47
CA ARG A 209 -5.16 -10.72 -1.82
C ARG A 209 -6.70 -10.78 -1.87
N ALA A 210 -7.35 -10.21 -0.86
CA ALA A 210 -8.81 -10.20 -0.80
C ALA A 210 -9.42 -9.38 -1.96
N HIS A 211 -8.80 -8.26 -2.33
CA HIS A 211 -9.29 -7.40 -3.41
C HIS A 211 -9.15 -8.07 -4.80
N TRP A 212 -8.02 -8.74 -5.06
CA TRP A 212 -7.72 -9.28 -6.39
C TRP A 212 -8.16 -10.73 -6.61
N ASN A 213 -8.48 -11.47 -5.52
CA ASN A 213 -9.01 -12.84 -5.59
C ASN A 213 -10.54 -12.89 -5.38
N ALA A 214 -11.22 -11.75 -5.29
CA ALA A 214 -12.66 -11.63 -5.09
C ALA A 214 -13.44 -11.74 -6.42
#